data_9a7fee44529195bdae7ea609f34d4f2a
#
_entry.id   9a7fee44529195bdae7ea609f34d4f2a
#
_cell.length_a   1.000
_cell.length_b   1.000
_cell.length_c   1.000
_cell.angle_alpha   90.00
_cell.angle_beta   90.00
_cell.angle_gamma   90.00
#
_symmetry.space_group_name_H-M   'P 1'
#
loop_
_entity.id
_entity.type
_entity.pdbx_description
1 polymer ?
#
loop_
_entity_poly.entity_id
_entity_poly.type
_entity_poly.pdbx_seq_one_letter_code
_entity_poly.pdbx_strand_id
1 'polypeptide(L)'
;MRILFDTHALIWFLTDDRKLSESVRKLFSDPKNEFFFSSVSILEIAIKHSLKPELMRCKPEEVRTDAVASNLRELAFDSRSAERVGVLPWLHRDPFDRMLVAQAQIEGMKLLSHDDAVIGYGDCVLGF
;
A
#
# COMPACT_ATOMS: atom_id res chain seq x y z
N MET A 1 8.72 -7.65 11.41
CA MET A 1 7.62 -6.66 11.25
C MET A 1 6.82 -7.01 10.00
N ARG A 2 5.52 -6.89 10.07
CA ARG A 2 4.63 -7.11 8.91
C ARG A 2 4.29 -5.75 8.30
N ILE A 3 4.66 -5.56 7.06
CA ILE A 3 4.58 -4.26 6.36
C ILE A 3 3.69 -4.38 5.13
N LEU A 4 2.67 -3.53 5.08
CA LEU A 4 1.76 -3.39 3.94
C LEU A 4 2.18 -2.16 3.14
N PHE A 5 2.38 -2.30 1.84
CA PHE A 5 2.67 -1.15 0.98
C PHE A 5 1.39 -0.36 0.69
N ASP A 6 1.46 0.96 0.71
CA ASP A 6 0.43 1.73 0.02
C ASP A 6 0.68 1.65 -1.50
N THR A 7 -0.25 2.16 -2.29
CA THR A 7 -0.19 1.97 -3.74
C THR A 7 1.05 2.62 -4.36
N HIS A 8 1.40 3.84 -3.97
CA HIS A 8 2.58 4.51 -4.51
C HIS A 8 3.88 3.83 -4.06
N ALA A 9 3.98 3.46 -2.78
CA ALA A 9 5.15 2.73 -2.29
C ALA A 9 5.34 1.40 -3.02
N LEU A 10 4.24 0.70 -3.32
CA LEU A 10 4.27 -0.54 -4.09
C LEU A 10 4.84 -0.30 -5.49
N ILE A 11 4.33 0.70 -6.20
CA ILE A 11 4.79 1.04 -7.55
C ILE A 11 6.27 1.43 -7.52
N TRP A 12 6.66 2.26 -6.55
CA TRP A 12 8.06 2.70 -6.43
C TRP A 12 9.00 1.53 -6.10
N PHE A 13 8.56 0.60 -5.27
CA PHE A 13 9.32 -0.61 -4.99
C PHE A 13 9.53 -1.44 -6.26
N LEU A 14 8.48 -1.67 -7.03
CA LEU A 14 8.57 -2.50 -8.23
C LEU A 14 9.34 -1.84 -9.37
N THR A 15 9.38 -0.51 -9.41
CA THR A 15 10.11 0.26 -10.43
C THR A 15 11.48 0.75 -9.95
N ASP A 16 11.88 0.40 -8.73
CA ASP A 16 13.12 0.85 -8.09
C ASP A 16 13.28 2.37 -8.12
N ASP A 17 12.21 3.08 -7.74
CA ASP A 17 12.16 4.53 -7.78
C ASP A 17 13.01 5.14 -6.66
N ARG A 18 13.68 6.26 -6.97
CA ARG A 18 14.53 7.00 -6.01
C ARG A 18 13.74 7.62 -4.86
N LYS A 19 12.41 7.75 -4.99
CA LYS A 19 11.54 8.22 -3.91
C LYS A 19 11.56 7.30 -2.69
N LEU A 20 11.95 6.04 -2.87
CA LEU A 20 12.21 5.14 -1.75
C LEU A 20 13.57 5.51 -1.13
N SER A 21 13.54 6.04 0.10
CA SER A 21 14.73 6.42 0.85
C SER A 21 15.60 5.20 1.20
N GLU A 22 16.87 5.45 1.54
CA GLU A 22 17.75 4.36 2.01
C GLU A 22 17.23 3.70 3.27
N SER A 23 16.62 4.45 4.17
CA SER A 23 16.05 3.88 5.39
C SER A 23 14.94 2.88 5.09
N VAL A 24 14.12 3.16 4.08
CA VAL A 24 13.09 2.23 3.61
C VAL A 24 13.72 1.02 2.92
N ARG A 25 14.73 1.24 2.08
CA ARG A 25 15.43 0.15 1.39
C ARG A 25 16.07 -0.84 2.36
N LYS A 26 16.55 -0.37 3.51
CA LYS A 26 17.07 -1.23 4.58
C LYS A 26 16.03 -2.17 5.15
N LEU A 27 14.76 -1.77 5.17
CA LEU A 27 13.67 -2.65 5.60
C LEU A 27 13.57 -3.90 4.70
N PHE A 28 13.81 -3.72 3.40
CA PHE A 28 13.72 -4.82 2.44
C PHE A 28 14.82 -5.84 2.59
N SER A 29 15.95 -5.43 3.18
CA SER A 29 17.11 -6.31 3.41
C SER A 29 17.01 -7.09 4.73
N ASP A 30 16.09 -6.73 5.61
CA ASP A 30 15.93 -7.39 6.90
C ASP A 30 15.04 -8.63 6.74
N PRO A 31 15.58 -9.86 6.94
CA PRO A 31 14.80 -11.09 6.75
C PRO A 31 13.70 -11.27 7.79
N LYS A 32 13.66 -10.48 8.86
CA LYS A 32 12.60 -10.51 9.86
C LYS A 32 11.33 -9.82 9.39
N ASN A 33 11.42 -8.99 8.35
CA ASN A 33 10.29 -8.26 7.81
C ASN A 33 9.56 -9.09 6.76
N GLU A 34 8.24 -9.10 6.86
CA GLU A 34 7.35 -9.67 5.85
C GLU A 34 6.62 -8.54 5.13
N PHE A 35 6.52 -8.64 3.81
CA PHE A 35 5.95 -7.57 2.97
C PHE A 35 4.70 -8.04 2.27
N PHE A 36 3.72 -7.15 2.24
CA PHE A 36 2.38 -7.43 1.69
C PHE A 36 1.97 -6.31 0.73
N PHE A 37 1.21 -6.70 -0.28
CA PHE A 37 0.45 -5.77 -1.10
C PHE A 37 -1.03 -6.08 -0.97
N SER A 38 -1.87 -5.06 -1.08
CA SER A 38 -3.32 -5.21 -0.94
C SER A 38 -4.01 -5.36 -2.29
N SER A 39 -5.08 -6.14 -2.31
CA SER A 39 -6.01 -6.15 -3.44
C SER A 39 -6.59 -4.75 -3.71
N VAL A 40 -6.64 -3.88 -2.68
CA VAL A 40 -7.04 -2.47 -2.83
C VAL A 40 -6.12 -1.73 -3.80
N SER A 41 -4.82 -1.93 -3.70
CA SER A 41 -3.85 -1.29 -4.62
C SER A 41 -4.05 -1.75 -6.05
N ILE A 42 -4.34 -3.03 -6.25
CA ILE A 42 -4.63 -3.56 -7.59
C ILE A 42 -5.91 -2.94 -8.14
N LEU A 43 -6.95 -2.81 -7.31
CA LEU A 43 -8.20 -2.15 -7.69
C LEU A 43 -7.98 -0.69 -8.08
N GLU A 44 -7.23 0.05 -7.26
CA GLU A 44 -6.90 1.45 -7.54
C GLU A 44 -6.20 1.60 -8.88
N ILE A 45 -5.19 0.79 -9.14
CA ILE A 45 -4.43 0.79 -10.39
C ILE A 45 -5.34 0.43 -11.56
N ALA A 46 -6.19 -0.58 -11.41
CA ALA A 46 -7.12 -1.01 -12.45
C ALA A 46 -8.07 0.12 -12.86
N ILE A 47 -8.65 0.80 -11.87
CA ILE A 47 -9.58 1.92 -12.12
C ILE A 47 -8.84 3.08 -12.79
N LYS A 48 -7.72 3.51 -12.24
CA LYS A 48 -6.96 4.67 -12.74
C LYS A 48 -6.39 4.41 -14.12
N HIS A 49 -5.87 3.21 -14.38
CA HIS A 49 -5.37 2.84 -15.71
C HIS A 49 -6.49 2.82 -16.76
N SER A 50 -7.68 2.32 -16.39
CA SER A 50 -8.81 2.27 -17.30
C SER A 50 -9.33 3.67 -17.68
N LEU A 51 -9.26 4.62 -16.72
CA LEU A 51 -9.74 5.99 -16.95
C LEU A 51 -8.73 6.87 -17.68
N LYS A 52 -7.46 6.82 -17.26
CA LYS A 52 -6.38 7.67 -17.80
C LYS A 52 -5.07 6.89 -17.84
N PRO A 53 -4.88 6.00 -18.82
CA PRO A 53 -3.67 5.17 -18.91
C PRO A 53 -2.38 6.00 -19.03
N GLU A 54 -2.47 7.23 -19.55
CA GLU A 54 -1.31 8.14 -19.63
C GLU A 54 -0.84 8.65 -18.28
N LEU A 55 -1.70 8.65 -17.26
CA LEU A 55 -1.35 9.07 -15.88
C LEU A 55 -1.02 7.87 -15.00
N MET A 56 -1.71 6.75 -15.19
CA MET A 56 -1.41 5.49 -14.51
C MET A 56 -0.94 4.47 -15.55
N ARG A 57 0.37 4.46 -15.81
CA ARG A 57 0.96 3.60 -16.85
C ARG A 57 1.05 2.13 -16.44
N CYS A 58 1.06 1.86 -15.14
CA CYS A 58 1.11 0.49 -14.64
C CYS A 58 -0.19 -0.24 -14.93
N LYS A 59 -0.09 -1.48 -15.42
CA LYS A 59 -1.24 -2.36 -15.61
C LYS A 59 -1.46 -3.21 -14.38
N PRO A 60 -2.70 -3.39 -13.92
CA PRO A 60 -2.96 -4.10 -12.66
C PRO A 60 -2.43 -5.54 -12.65
N GLU A 61 -2.57 -6.26 -13.76
CA GLU A 61 -2.09 -7.64 -13.87
C GLU A 61 -0.57 -7.74 -13.82
N GLU A 62 0.14 -6.76 -14.37
CA GLU A 62 1.60 -6.72 -14.31
C GLU A 62 2.08 -6.41 -12.89
N VAL A 63 1.44 -5.45 -12.23
CA VAL A 63 1.79 -5.09 -10.84
C VAL A 63 1.59 -6.30 -9.92
N ARG A 64 0.47 -7.00 -10.05
CA ARG A 64 0.21 -8.19 -9.24
C ARG A 64 1.25 -9.28 -9.48
N THR A 65 1.55 -9.57 -10.73
CA THR A 65 2.54 -10.59 -11.11
C THR A 65 3.92 -10.24 -10.59
N ASP A 66 4.35 -9.00 -10.76
CA ASP A 66 5.67 -8.54 -10.32
C ASP A 66 5.77 -8.53 -8.79
N ALA A 67 4.72 -8.15 -8.10
CA ALA A 67 4.67 -8.16 -6.64
C ALA A 67 4.87 -9.58 -6.10
N VAL A 68 4.14 -10.55 -6.64
CA VAL A 68 4.28 -11.96 -6.24
C VAL A 68 5.68 -12.48 -6.57
N ALA A 69 6.22 -12.15 -7.74
CA ALA A 69 7.58 -12.54 -8.14
C ALA A 69 8.64 -11.92 -7.23
N SER A 70 8.34 -10.79 -6.59
CA SER A 70 9.23 -10.10 -5.64
C SER A 70 9.03 -10.57 -4.20
N ASN A 71 8.35 -11.68 -3.98
CA ASN A 71 8.06 -12.27 -2.67
C ASN A 71 7.15 -11.44 -1.77
N LEU A 72 6.35 -10.56 -2.35
CA LEU A 72 5.27 -9.90 -1.61
C LEU A 72 4.07 -10.85 -1.52
N ARG A 73 3.41 -10.85 -0.38
CA ARG A 73 2.20 -11.65 -0.18
C ARG A 73 0.98 -10.78 -0.41
N GLU A 74 -0.03 -11.33 -1.09
CA GLU A 74 -1.27 -10.62 -1.29
C GLU A 74 -2.13 -10.63 -0.04
N LEU A 75 -2.70 -9.48 0.31
CA LEU A 75 -3.65 -9.31 1.40
C LEU A 75 -5.01 -8.92 0.81
N ALA A 76 -5.98 -9.83 0.90
CA ALA A 76 -7.33 -9.57 0.40
C ALA A 76 -8.07 -8.62 1.34
N PHE A 77 -8.75 -7.63 0.76
CA PHE A 77 -9.55 -6.67 1.52
C PHE A 77 -10.90 -7.30 1.87
N ASP A 78 -11.12 -7.57 3.15
CA ASP A 78 -12.32 -8.25 3.63
C ASP A 78 -13.35 -7.29 4.26
N SER A 79 -14.49 -7.84 4.69
CA SER A 79 -15.58 -7.03 5.25
C SER A 79 -15.23 -6.38 6.59
N ARG A 80 -14.36 -6.99 7.41
CA ARG A 80 -13.92 -6.38 8.67
C ARG A 80 -13.14 -5.09 8.41
N SER A 81 -12.24 -5.12 7.43
CA SER A 81 -11.50 -3.94 7.01
C SER A 81 -12.44 -2.89 6.40
N ALA A 82 -13.43 -3.33 5.61
CA ALA A 82 -14.43 -2.44 5.03
C ALA A 82 -15.24 -1.71 6.12
N GLU A 83 -15.70 -2.41 7.14
CA GLU A 83 -16.40 -1.80 8.28
C GLU A 83 -15.51 -0.78 8.99
N ARG A 84 -14.23 -1.07 9.14
CA ARG A 84 -13.27 -0.18 9.81
C ARG A 84 -13.12 1.16 9.09
N VAL A 85 -13.24 1.20 7.77
CA VAL A 85 -13.17 2.45 7.00
C VAL A 85 -14.19 3.49 7.53
N GLY A 86 -15.38 3.03 7.89
CA GLY A 86 -16.46 3.90 8.33
C GLY A 86 -16.20 4.63 9.66
N VAL A 87 -15.30 4.11 10.49
CA VAL A 87 -15.01 4.69 11.82
C VAL A 87 -13.65 5.41 11.86
N LEU A 88 -12.91 5.45 10.76
CA LEU A 88 -11.66 6.20 10.71
C LEU A 88 -11.92 7.71 10.79
N PRO A 89 -11.07 8.49 11.48
CA PRO A 89 -11.16 9.95 11.42
C PRO A 89 -10.94 10.43 9.97
N TRP A 90 -11.58 11.57 9.65
CA TRP A 90 -11.52 12.12 8.28
C TRP A 90 -10.25 12.97 8.06
N LEU A 91 -9.07 12.35 8.20
CA LEU A 91 -7.78 12.99 7.93
C LEU A 91 -7.43 12.97 6.44
N HIS A 92 -8.01 12.06 5.68
CA HIS A 92 -7.80 11.89 4.24
C HIS A 92 -9.14 11.58 3.58
N ARG A 93 -9.33 12.08 2.36
CA ARG A 93 -10.57 11.87 1.58
C ARG A 93 -10.45 10.72 0.57
N ASP A 94 -9.23 10.38 0.17
CA ASP A 94 -9.01 9.30 -0.81
C ASP A 94 -9.51 7.97 -0.26
N PRO A 95 -10.52 7.35 -0.89
CA PRO A 95 -11.08 6.11 -0.37
C PRO A 95 -10.09 4.95 -0.39
N PHE A 96 -9.19 4.90 -1.37
CA PHE A 96 -8.22 3.81 -1.44
C PHE A 96 -7.22 3.89 -0.30
N ASP A 97 -6.70 5.08 0.00
CA ASP A 97 -5.78 5.26 1.13
C ASP A 97 -6.47 4.96 2.46
N ARG A 98 -7.72 5.37 2.62
CA ARG A 98 -8.50 5.04 3.82
C ARG A 98 -8.71 3.54 3.96
N MET A 99 -8.97 2.83 2.87
CA MET A 99 -9.09 1.38 2.87
C MET A 99 -7.79 0.71 3.32
N LEU A 100 -6.65 1.19 2.84
CA LEU A 100 -5.34 0.65 3.24
C LEU A 100 -5.03 0.90 4.71
N VAL A 101 -5.36 2.09 5.24
CA VAL A 101 -5.21 2.39 6.67
C VAL A 101 -6.06 1.44 7.51
N ALA A 102 -7.33 1.27 7.15
CA ALA A 102 -8.24 0.37 7.85
C ALA A 102 -7.73 -1.07 7.84
N GLN A 103 -7.24 -1.53 6.69
CA GLN A 103 -6.70 -2.87 6.54
C GLN A 103 -5.47 -3.09 7.42
N ALA A 104 -4.55 -2.12 7.44
CA ALA A 104 -3.36 -2.19 8.30
C ALA A 104 -3.75 -2.27 9.78
N GLN A 105 -4.73 -1.50 10.21
CA GLN A 105 -5.21 -1.54 11.60
C GLN A 105 -5.83 -2.89 11.96
N ILE A 106 -6.71 -3.41 11.11
CA ILE A 106 -7.38 -4.70 11.36
C ILE A 106 -6.39 -5.86 11.38
N GLU A 107 -5.41 -5.84 10.48
CA GLU A 107 -4.44 -6.92 10.33
C GLU A 107 -3.23 -6.78 11.27
N GLY A 108 -3.14 -5.66 12.01
CA GLY A 108 -1.99 -5.41 12.90
C GLY A 108 -0.69 -5.23 12.14
N MET A 109 -0.74 -4.61 10.96
CA MET A 109 0.42 -4.34 10.12
C MET A 109 0.80 -2.86 10.17
N LYS A 110 2.01 -2.55 9.71
CA LYS A 110 2.43 -1.17 9.45
C LYS A 110 2.21 -0.85 7.98
N LEU A 111 1.51 0.24 7.70
CA LEU A 111 1.32 0.74 6.33
C LEU A 111 2.48 1.64 5.94
N LEU A 112 3.23 1.23 4.92
CA LEU A 112 4.36 2.03 4.42
C LEU A 112 3.82 3.08 3.44
N SER A 113 3.97 4.35 3.80
CA SER A 113 3.43 5.47 3.01
C SER A 113 4.31 6.70 3.05
N HIS A 114 4.28 7.47 1.97
CA HIS A 114 4.94 8.78 1.86
C HIS A 114 3.95 9.94 1.92
N ASP A 115 2.67 9.65 2.00
CA ASP A 115 1.59 10.65 2.02
C ASP A 115 1.38 11.19 3.44
N ASP A 116 1.52 12.51 3.62
CA ASP A 116 1.39 13.14 4.93
C ASP A 116 0.01 12.92 5.56
N ALA A 117 -1.04 12.92 4.76
CA ALA A 117 -2.40 12.68 5.27
C ALA A 117 -2.57 11.25 5.76
N VAL A 118 -1.90 10.29 5.13
CA VAL A 118 -1.87 8.89 5.58
C VAL A 118 -1.05 8.77 6.86
N ILE A 119 0.13 9.39 6.89
CA ILE A 119 1.02 9.39 8.07
C ILE A 119 0.30 9.93 9.30
N GLY A 120 -0.61 10.89 9.11
CA GLY A 120 -1.43 11.46 10.18
C GLY A 120 -2.31 10.48 10.93
N TYR A 121 -2.56 9.27 10.39
CA TYR A 121 -3.31 8.24 11.10
C TYR A 121 -2.54 7.56 12.23
N GLY A 122 -1.26 7.86 12.38
CA GLY A 122 -0.50 7.51 13.58
C GLY A 122 0.28 6.22 13.51
N ASP A 123 0.25 5.46 14.61
CA ASP A 123 1.18 4.33 14.85
C ASP A 123 1.06 3.17 13.85
N CYS A 124 -0.06 3.06 13.16
CA CYS A 124 -0.23 2.03 12.12
C CYS A 124 0.49 2.39 10.81
N VAL A 125 1.07 3.59 10.69
CA VAL A 125 1.74 4.05 9.49
C VAL A 125 3.24 4.17 9.72
N LEU A 126 4.00 3.61 8.80
CA LEU A 126 5.45 3.75 8.71
C LEU A 126 5.72 4.76 7.59
N GLY A 127 5.95 6.01 7.98
CA GLY A 127 6.17 7.10 7.04
C GLY A 127 7.62 7.20 6.57
N PHE A 128 7.80 7.77 5.37
CA PHE A 128 9.13 8.02 4.83
C PHE A 128 9.19 9.25 3.91
#